data_b04d033d29f673c6d3991a81c6c4919c
#
_entry.id   b04d033d29f673c6d3991a81c6c4919c
#
_cell.length_a   1.000
_cell.length_b   1.000
_cell.length_c   1.000
_cell.angle_alpha   90.00
_cell.angle_beta   90.00
_cell.angle_gamma   90.00
#
_symmetry.space_group_name_H-M   'P 1'
#
loop_
_entity.id
_entity.type
_entity.pdbx_description
1 polymer ?
#
loop_
_entity_poly.entity_id
_entity_poly.type
_entity_poly.pdbx_seq_one_letter_code
_entity_poly.pdbx_strand_id
1 'polypeptide(L)'
;MSRKSKYKRLISSFQKKIPEYRRSPELFALEVCRFQPDKWQKAVFADIAEYPKVSVRSGQGVGKTGCEAVLCLWFLACFPHSRVVATAPTKQQLNDVLWAEVSKWQSKSPLLKAVLKWTKTKVSVTGYEERWFATARTATKPENMQGFHEENMLFIVDEASGVADPIMEA
;
A
#
# COMPACT_ATOMS: atom_id res chain seq x y z
N MET A 1 16.99 21.98 -17.98
CA MET A 1 17.10 21.26 -16.68
C MET A 1 17.18 19.76 -16.93
N SER A 2 18.23 19.09 -16.47
CA SER A 2 18.43 17.65 -16.72
C SER A 2 17.33 16.83 -16.06
N ARG A 3 16.95 15.70 -16.68
CA ARG A 3 15.95 14.74 -16.13
C ARG A 3 16.33 14.29 -14.72
N LYS A 4 17.62 14.06 -14.44
CA LYS A 4 18.16 13.73 -13.11
C LYS A 4 17.92 14.82 -12.07
N SER A 5 18.05 16.10 -12.44
CA SER A 5 17.83 17.25 -11.54
C SER A 5 16.35 17.38 -11.16
N LYS A 6 15.43 17.12 -12.09
CA LYS A 6 13.98 17.12 -11.84
C LYS A 6 13.58 16.04 -10.82
N TYR A 7 14.10 14.81 -10.97
CA TYR A 7 13.82 13.73 -10.03
C TYR A 7 14.39 13.98 -8.63
N LYS A 8 15.60 14.52 -8.52
CA LYS A 8 16.19 14.87 -7.22
C LYS A 8 15.33 15.90 -6.47
N ARG A 9 14.81 16.92 -7.16
CA ARG A 9 13.91 17.92 -6.56
C ARG A 9 12.59 17.30 -6.11
N LEU A 10 12.00 16.42 -6.92
CA LEU A 10 10.76 15.73 -6.61
C LEU A 10 10.91 14.86 -5.35
N ILE A 11 11.98 14.08 -5.26
CA ILE A 11 12.28 13.24 -4.09
C ILE A 11 12.53 14.11 -2.86
N SER A 12 13.33 15.15 -2.95
CA SER A 12 13.60 16.07 -1.83
C SER A 12 12.34 16.76 -1.32
N SER A 13 11.47 17.22 -2.21
CA SER A 13 10.17 17.80 -1.86
C SER A 13 9.27 16.80 -1.14
N PHE A 14 9.21 15.57 -1.63
CA PHE A 14 8.46 14.49 -1.01
C PHE A 14 8.98 14.17 0.40
N GLN A 15 10.30 14.03 0.56
CA GLN A 15 10.92 13.72 1.86
C GLN A 15 10.56 14.74 2.94
N LYS A 16 10.49 16.02 2.59
CA LYS A 16 10.08 17.10 3.51
C LYS A 16 8.63 16.97 3.97
N LYS A 17 7.76 16.40 3.13
CA LYS A 17 6.33 16.23 3.39
C LYS A 17 5.97 14.89 4.04
N ILE A 18 6.91 13.95 4.19
CA ILE A 18 6.64 12.64 4.81
C ILE A 18 5.92 12.76 6.17
N PRO A 19 6.30 13.65 7.11
CA PRO A 19 5.57 13.78 8.38
C PRO A 19 4.10 14.15 8.21
N GLU A 20 3.76 14.96 7.21
CA GLU A 20 2.38 15.32 6.88
C GLU A 20 1.62 14.13 6.28
N TYR A 21 2.23 13.43 5.32
CA TYR A 21 1.65 12.27 4.67
C TYR A 21 1.41 11.11 5.65
N ARG A 22 2.28 10.92 6.64
CA ARG A 22 2.06 9.91 7.70
C ARG A 22 0.78 10.17 8.49
N ARG A 23 0.51 11.45 8.79
CA ARG A 23 -0.70 11.86 9.50
C ARG A 23 -1.94 11.92 8.62
N SER A 24 -1.77 12.06 7.31
CA SER A 24 -2.86 12.18 6.35
C SER A 24 -2.62 11.34 5.10
N PRO A 25 -3.03 10.05 5.12
CA PRO A 25 -3.04 9.22 3.91
C PRO A 25 -3.88 9.83 2.77
N GLU A 26 -4.93 10.60 3.11
CA GLU A 26 -5.72 11.35 2.13
C GLU A 26 -4.86 12.36 1.37
N LEU A 27 -4.01 13.12 2.05
CA LEU A 27 -3.13 14.08 1.41
C LEU A 27 -2.13 13.38 0.47
N PHE A 28 -1.57 12.25 0.89
CA PHE A 28 -0.73 11.42 0.05
C PHE A 28 -1.48 10.90 -1.19
N ALA A 29 -2.71 10.43 -1.01
CA ALA A 29 -3.56 9.97 -2.10
C ALA A 29 -3.75 11.07 -3.16
N LEU A 30 -4.09 12.28 -2.73
CA LEU A 30 -4.35 13.43 -3.60
C LEU A 30 -3.08 13.90 -4.31
N GLU A 31 -2.01 14.18 -3.56
CA GLU A 31 -0.82 14.85 -4.08
C GLU A 31 0.15 13.89 -4.79
N VAL A 32 0.32 12.67 -4.26
CA VAL A 32 1.31 11.70 -4.77
C VAL A 32 0.69 10.74 -5.78
N CYS A 33 -0.43 10.10 -5.43
CA CYS A 33 -1.10 9.14 -6.30
C CYS A 33 -2.04 9.79 -7.31
N ARG A 34 -2.45 11.05 -7.10
CA ARG A 34 -3.52 11.72 -7.86
C ARG A 34 -4.83 10.93 -7.81
N PHE A 35 -5.06 10.31 -6.67
CA PHE A 35 -6.27 9.57 -6.35
C PHE A 35 -7.25 10.51 -5.67
N GLN A 36 -8.48 10.57 -6.18
CA GLN A 36 -9.57 11.36 -5.60
C GLN A 36 -10.45 10.45 -4.75
N PRO A 37 -10.29 10.45 -3.41
CA PRO A 37 -11.05 9.55 -2.56
C PRO A 37 -12.49 10.02 -2.39
N ASP A 38 -13.40 9.06 -2.41
CA ASP A 38 -14.78 9.26 -2.01
C ASP A 38 -14.91 9.50 -0.51
N LYS A 39 -16.09 9.97 -0.05
CA LYS A 39 -16.34 10.30 1.36
C LYS A 39 -16.01 9.16 2.32
N TRP A 40 -16.39 7.92 1.98
CA TRP A 40 -16.09 6.76 2.82
C TRP A 40 -14.61 6.39 2.82
N GLN A 41 -13.91 6.56 1.68
CA GLN A 41 -12.46 6.31 1.59
C GLN A 41 -11.65 7.31 2.42
N LYS A 42 -12.10 8.57 2.49
CA LYS A 42 -11.52 9.59 3.38
C LYS A 42 -11.62 9.19 4.84
N ALA A 43 -12.77 8.63 5.25
CA ALA A 43 -12.95 8.11 6.60
C ALA A 43 -11.97 6.95 6.88
N VAL A 44 -11.83 6.00 5.95
CA VAL A 44 -10.84 4.90 6.08
C VAL A 44 -9.41 5.43 6.18
N PHE A 45 -9.04 6.43 5.37
CA PHE A 45 -7.71 7.04 5.44
C PHE A 45 -7.44 7.74 6.77
N ALA A 46 -8.45 8.39 7.35
CA ALA A 46 -8.34 8.98 8.68
C ALA A 46 -8.18 7.92 9.77
N ASP A 47 -9.01 6.87 9.71
CA ASP A 47 -8.99 5.79 10.69
C ASP A 47 -7.66 5.02 10.67
N ILE A 48 -7.09 4.72 9.50
CA ILE A 48 -5.83 3.98 9.39
C ILE A 48 -4.63 4.78 9.90
N ALA A 49 -4.70 6.09 9.90
CA ALA A 49 -3.67 6.95 10.48
C ALA A 49 -3.71 6.99 12.01
N GLU A 50 -4.87 6.69 12.60
CA GLU A 50 -5.13 6.81 14.05
C GLU A 50 -5.17 5.46 14.77
N TYR A 51 -5.76 4.44 14.11
CA TYR A 51 -6.03 3.14 14.75
C TYR A 51 -5.16 2.02 14.19
N PRO A 52 -4.68 1.10 15.06
CA PRO A 52 -3.84 -0.02 14.62
C PRO A 52 -4.60 -1.09 13.84
N LYS A 53 -5.93 -1.11 13.93
CA LYS A 53 -6.80 -2.04 13.21
C LYS A 53 -8.03 -1.31 12.69
N VAL A 54 -8.28 -1.45 11.38
CA VAL A 54 -9.44 -0.85 10.70
C VAL A 54 -10.14 -1.94 9.90
N SER A 55 -11.44 -2.06 10.08
CA SER A 55 -12.30 -2.98 9.30
C SER A 55 -13.29 -2.19 8.47
N VAL A 56 -13.35 -2.49 7.17
CA VAL A 56 -14.23 -1.82 6.23
C VAL A 56 -15.27 -2.80 5.72
N ARG A 57 -16.54 -2.52 6.01
CA ARG A 57 -17.67 -3.27 5.44
C ARG A 57 -18.32 -2.42 4.36
N SER A 58 -18.29 -2.89 3.12
CA SER A 58 -18.92 -2.19 2.00
C SER A 58 -19.34 -3.18 0.91
N GLY A 59 -20.23 -2.72 0.00
CA GLY A 59 -20.66 -3.50 -1.17
C GLY A 59 -19.55 -3.71 -2.20
N GLN A 60 -19.87 -4.46 -3.25
CA GLN A 60 -18.98 -4.63 -4.40
C GLN A 60 -18.97 -3.37 -5.28
N GLY A 61 -17.86 -3.15 -6.00
CA GLY A 61 -17.74 -2.09 -7.00
C GLY A 61 -17.62 -0.66 -6.47
N VAL A 62 -17.47 -0.47 -5.16
CA VAL A 62 -17.40 0.87 -4.53
C VAL A 62 -15.98 1.44 -4.43
N GLY A 63 -14.97 0.79 -5.02
CA GLY A 63 -13.59 1.30 -5.04
C GLY A 63 -12.73 0.89 -3.85
N LYS A 64 -13.04 -0.22 -3.16
CA LYS A 64 -12.20 -0.78 -2.07
C LYS A 64 -10.76 -1.01 -2.52
N THR A 65 -10.59 -1.73 -3.59
CA THR A 65 -9.28 -2.13 -4.11
C THR A 65 -8.39 -0.93 -4.46
N GLY A 66 -8.99 0.15 -4.98
CA GLY A 66 -8.26 1.40 -5.21
C GLY A 66 -7.77 2.04 -3.91
N CYS A 67 -8.60 2.04 -2.87
CA CYS A 67 -8.25 2.51 -1.54
C CYS A 67 -7.11 1.69 -0.93
N GLU A 68 -7.21 0.36 -0.97
CA GLU A 68 -6.21 -0.59 -0.48
C GLU A 68 -4.87 -0.43 -1.20
N ALA A 69 -4.90 -0.28 -2.53
CA ALA A 69 -3.70 -0.05 -3.33
C ALA A 69 -2.99 1.25 -2.95
N VAL A 70 -3.74 2.32 -2.74
CA VAL A 70 -3.17 3.62 -2.29
C VAL A 70 -2.60 3.52 -0.89
N LEU A 71 -3.27 2.82 0.05
CA LEU A 71 -2.74 2.58 1.40
C LEU A 71 -1.46 1.75 1.39
N CYS A 72 -1.38 0.74 0.52
CA CYS A 72 -0.15 -0.03 0.32
C CYS A 72 1.02 0.88 -0.10
N LEU A 73 0.81 1.73 -1.11
CA LEU A 73 1.82 2.66 -1.61
C LEU A 73 2.17 3.74 -0.58
N TRP A 74 1.18 4.27 0.12
CA TRP A 74 1.38 5.25 1.19
C TRP A 74 2.27 4.71 2.30
N PHE A 75 1.95 3.54 2.82
CA PHE A 75 2.72 2.96 3.92
C PHE A 75 4.15 2.64 3.49
N LEU A 76 4.29 2.04 2.29
CA LEU A 76 5.60 1.72 1.75
C LEU A 76 6.46 2.96 1.51
N ALA A 77 5.89 4.05 0.99
CA ALA A 77 6.64 5.27 0.66
C ALA A 77 6.95 6.15 1.88
N CYS A 78 6.09 6.15 2.90
CA CYS A 78 6.18 7.07 4.03
C CYS A 78 6.86 6.49 5.28
N PHE A 79 6.91 5.16 5.44
CA PHE A 79 7.50 4.51 6.61
C PHE A 79 8.79 3.78 6.22
N PRO A 80 9.94 4.17 6.80
CA PRO A 80 11.24 3.60 6.40
C PRO A 80 11.33 2.13 6.78
N HIS A 81 11.95 1.35 5.89
CA HIS A 81 12.14 -0.09 6.03
C HIS A 81 10.85 -0.86 6.34
N SER A 82 9.72 -0.32 5.85
CA SER A 82 8.41 -0.91 6.10
C SER A 82 8.19 -2.20 5.31
N ARG A 83 7.35 -3.06 5.86
CA ARG A 83 6.83 -4.25 5.23
C ARG A 83 5.33 -4.13 5.06
N VAL A 84 4.84 -4.33 3.83
CA VAL A 84 3.41 -4.44 3.56
C VAL A 84 3.11 -5.84 3.05
N VAL A 85 2.15 -6.50 3.66
CA VAL A 85 1.67 -7.82 3.22
C VAL A 85 0.21 -7.67 2.78
N ALA A 86 -0.02 -7.83 1.50
CA ALA A 86 -1.36 -7.81 0.93
C ALA A 86 -1.83 -9.24 0.65
N THR A 87 -3.04 -9.57 1.08
CA THR A 87 -3.62 -10.90 0.90
C THR A 87 -5.08 -10.84 0.47
N ALA A 88 -5.54 -11.93 -0.15
CA ALA A 88 -6.93 -12.16 -0.54
C ALA A 88 -7.20 -13.68 -0.53
N PRO A 89 -8.47 -14.12 -0.50
CA PRO A 89 -8.81 -15.53 -0.47
C PRO A 89 -8.27 -16.34 -1.64
N THR A 90 -8.19 -15.72 -2.82
CA THR A 90 -7.68 -16.39 -4.03
C THR A 90 -6.50 -15.66 -4.65
N LYS A 91 -5.61 -16.41 -5.28
CA LYS A 91 -4.47 -15.88 -6.04
C LYS A 91 -4.93 -14.97 -7.19
N GLN A 92 -6.06 -15.27 -7.81
CA GLN A 92 -6.61 -14.48 -8.89
C GLN A 92 -7.06 -13.10 -8.40
N GLN A 93 -7.86 -13.03 -7.32
CA GLN A 93 -8.26 -11.74 -6.72
C GLN A 93 -7.06 -10.91 -6.31
N LEU A 94 -6.09 -11.54 -5.66
CA LEU A 94 -4.89 -10.87 -5.21
C LEU A 94 -4.07 -10.27 -6.37
N ASN A 95 -3.78 -11.07 -7.40
CA ASN A 95 -2.88 -10.65 -8.47
C ASN A 95 -3.59 -9.81 -9.54
N ASP A 96 -4.77 -10.22 -9.98
CA ASP A 96 -5.46 -9.62 -11.12
C ASP A 96 -6.27 -8.39 -10.73
N VAL A 97 -6.61 -8.26 -9.45
CA VAL A 97 -7.40 -7.15 -8.95
C VAL A 97 -6.56 -6.22 -8.07
N LEU A 98 -6.16 -6.64 -6.87
CA LEU A 98 -5.46 -5.77 -5.93
C LEU A 98 -4.06 -5.36 -6.45
N TRP A 99 -3.26 -6.33 -6.88
CA TRP A 99 -1.90 -6.07 -7.31
C TRP A 99 -1.83 -5.29 -8.63
N ALA A 100 -2.80 -5.49 -9.51
CA ALA A 100 -2.97 -4.68 -10.72
C ALA A 100 -3.31 -3.22 -10.39
N GLU A 101 -4.16 -2.97 -9.39
CA GLU A 101 -4.47 -1.60 -8.92
C GLU A 101 -3.22 -0.93 -8.29
N VAL A 102 -2.42 -1.66 -7.52
CA VAL A 102 -1.14 -1.15 -6.99
C VAL A 102 -0.23 -0.69 -8.15
N SER A 103 -0.08 -1.52 -9.19
CA SER A 103 0.69 -1.18 -10.39
C SER A 103 0.16 0.07 -11.09
N LYS A 104 -1.15 0.16 -11.25
CA LYS A 104 -1.84 1.28 -11.90
C LYS A 104 -1.56 2.60 -11.18
N TRP A 105 -1.75 2.65 -9.87
CA TRP A 105 -1.53 3.88 -9.11
C TRP A 105 -0.05 4.24 -8.96
N GLN A 106 0.83 3.26 -8.81
CA GLN A 106 2.28 3.46 -8.83
C GLN A 106 2.72 4.06 -10.18
N SER A 107 2.20 3.53 -11.30
CA SER A 107 2.58 4.00 -12.64
C SER A 107 2.09 5.40 -13.00
N LYS A 108 1.01 5.88 -12.37
CA LYS A 108 0.49 7.24 -12.55
C LYS A 108 1.33 8.32 -11.84
N SER A 109 2.08 7.94 -10.82
CA SER A 109 2.89 8.86 -10.02
C SER A 109 4.34 8.90 -10.52
N PRO A 110 4.82 10.04 -11.04
CA PRO A 110 6.23 10.19 -11.42
C PRO A 110 7.20 9.94 -10.27
N LEU A 111 6.80 10.33 -9.04
CA LEU A 111 7.59 10.07 -7.84
C LEU A 111 7.68 8.58 -7.54
N LEU A 112 6.55 7.89 -7.44
CA LEU A 112 6.52 6.46 -7.12
C LEU A 112 7.21 5.62 -8.18
N LYS A 113 7.10 5.98 -9.47
CA LYS A 113 7.89 5.36 -10.55
C LYS A 113 9.39 5.54 -10.38
N ALA A 114 9.83 6.64 -9.81
CA ALA A 114 11.24 6.93 -9.61
C ALA A 114 11.84 6.17 -8.42
N VAL A 115 11.03 5.93 -7.37
CA VAL A 115 11.52 5.39 -6.09
C VAL A 115 11.10 3.94 -5.83
N LEU A 116 10.07 3.45 -6.52
CA LEU A 116 9.55 2.09 -6.34
C LEU A 116 9.71 1.25 -7.61
N LYS A 117 10.12 -0.01 -7.42
CA LYS A 117 10.20 -1.03 -8.45
C LYS A 117 9.06 -2.03 -8.26
N TRP A 118 8.17 -2.12 -9.25
CA TRP A 118 7.07 -3.08 -9.25
C TRP A 118 7.43 -4.37 -9.99
N THR A 119 7.02 -5.49 -9.46
CA THR A 119 7.04 -6.81 -10.08
C THR A 119 5.72 -7.53 -9.84
N LYS A 120 5.49 -8.69 -10.45
CA LYS A 120 4.25 -9.48 -10.29
C LYS A 120 3.95 -9.90 -8.84
N THR A 121 4.93 -9.93 -7.96
CA THR A 121 4.77 -10.42 -6.59
C THR A 121 5.27 -9.44 -5.53
N LYS A 122 5.95 -8.37 -5.93
CA LYS A 122 6.66 -7.48 -5.01
C LYS A 122 6.71 -6.06 -5.54
N VAL A 123 6.52 -5.08 -4.67
CA VAL A 123 6.88 -3.68 -4.92
C VAL A 123 7.92 -3.30 -3.88
N SER A 124 9.08 -2.86 -4.31
CA SER A 124 10.20 -2.55 -3.42
C SER A 124 10.70 -1.13 -3.62
N VAL A 125 11.31 -0.57 -2.58
CA VAL A 125 12.04 0.69 -2.68
C VAL A 125 13.38 0.41 -3.39
N THR A 126 13.67 1.16 -4.43
CA THR A 126 14.88 1.00 -5.23
C THR A 126 16.14 1.15 -4.37
N GLY A 127 16.99 0.14 -4.40
CA GLY A 127 18.21 0.05 -3.58
C GLY A 127 18.00 -0.60 -2.20
N TYR A 128 16.76 -1.00 -1.85
CA TYR A 128 16.40 -1.66 -0.58
C TYR A 128 15.47 -2.85 -0.80
N GLU A 129 15.58 -3.53 -1.93
CA GLU A 129 14.63 -4.53 -2.41
C GLU A 129 14.41 -5.71 -1.45
N GLU A 130 15.40 -6.01 -0.59
CA GLU A 130 15.32 -7.12 0.37
C GLU A 130 14.72 -6.73 1.73
N ARG A 131 14.69 -5.44 2.06
CA ARG A 131 14.34 -4.98 3.41
C ARG A 131 13.17 -4.00 3.45
N TRP A 132 12.79 -3.43 2.30
CA TRP A 132 11.76 -2.40 2.23
C TRP A 132 10.84 -2.66 1.05
N PHE A 133 9.80 -3.45 1.27
CA PHE A 133 8.92 -3.87 0.19
C PHE A 133 7.50 -4.22 0.64
N ALA A 134 6.59 -4.20 -0.32
CA ALA A 134 5.26 -4.77 -0.25
C ALA A 134 5.23 -6.09 -1.04
N THR A 135 4.52 -7.09 -0.54
CA THR A 135 4.36 -8.39 -1.18
C THR A 135 2.90 -8.82 -1.23
N ALA A 136 2.54 -9.51 -2.32
CA ALA A 136 1.25 -10.16 -2.48
C ALA A 136 1.37 -11.64 -2.10
N ARG A 137 0.62 -12.10 -1.10
CA ARG A 137 0.61 -13.49 -0.64
C ARG A 137 -0.80 -13.99 -0.45
N THR A 138 -1.12 -15.18 -0.97
CA THR A 138 -2.43 -15.80 -0.71
C THR A 138 -2.53 -16.27 0.73
N ALA A 139 -3.68 -16.00 1.36
CA ALA A 139 -4.01 -16.42 2.71
C ALA A 139 -4.46 -17.91 2.73
N THR A 140 -3.55 -18.83 2.35
CA THR A 140 -3.87 -20.27 2.32
C THR A 140 -3.44 -21.01 3.57
N LYS A 141 -2.45 -20.48 4.30
CA LYS A 141 -1.93 -21.08 5.55
C LYS A 141 -1.47 -19.98 6.50
N PRO A 142 -1.69 -20.14 7.82
CA PRO A 142 -1.21 -19.20 8.83
C PRO A 142 0.31 -18.95 8.75
N GLU A 143 1.09 -19.99 8.44
CA GLU A 143 2.54 -19.91 8.35
C GLU A 143 3.02 -18.96 7.24
N ASN A 144 2.20 -18.70 6.22
CA ASN A 144 2.50 -17.75 5.16
C ASN A 144 2.44 -16.29 5.65
N MET A 145 1.78 -16.05 6.77
CA MET A 145 1.63 -14.73 7.40
C MET A 145 2.54 -14.57 8.62
N GLN A 146 3.06 -15.67 9.17
CA GLN A 146 4.01 -15.66 10.29
C GLN A 146 5.44 -15.33 9.80
N GLY A 147 6.26 -14.81 10.71
CA GLY A 147 7.69 -14.54 10.45
C GLY A 147 7.98 -13.15 9.88
N PHE A 148 6.97 -12.29 9.77
CA PHE A 148 7.18 -10.87 9.46
C PHE A 148 7.22 -10.08 10.79
N HIS A 149 8.40 -9.70 11.22
CA HIS A 149 8.60 -8.86 12.40
C HIS A 149 9.45 -7.65 12.00
N GLU A 150 8.75 -6.60 11.60
CA GLU A 150 9.39 -5.33 11.28
C GLU A 150 8.76 -4.23 12.14
N GLU A 151 9.53 -3.20 12.44
CA GLU A 151 9.05 -2.06 13.23
C GLU A 151 7.84 -1.37 12.57
N ASN A 152 7.86 -1.28 11.25
CA ASN A 152 6.78 -0.70 10.44
C ASN A 152 6.15 -1.79 9.58
N MET A 153 4.96 -2.27 9.96
CA MET A 153 4.21 -3.28 9.21
C MET A 153 2.78 -2.86 8.95
N LEU A 154 2.31 -3.17 7.74
CA LEU A 154 0.90 -3.06 7.36
C LEU A 154 0.43 -4.37 6.73
N PHE A 155 -0.67 -4.90 7.24
CA PHE A 155 -1.42 -5.99 6.62
C PHE A 155 -2.66 -5.44 5.93
N ILE A 156 -2.86 -5.83 4.67
CA ILE A 156 -4.05 -5.52 3.88
C ILE A 156 -4.73 -6.84 3.54
N VAL A 157 -5.95 -7.03 4.00
CA VAL A 157 -6.74 -8.23 3.77
C VAL A 157 -7.97 -7.85 2.95
N ASP A 158 -7.91 -8.10 1.65
CA ASP A 158 -9.05 -7.92 0.75
C ASP A 158 -10.00 -9.12 0.88
N GLU A 159 -11.32 -8.88 0.83
CA GLU A 159 -12.36 -9.90 0.99
C GLU A 159 -12.17 -10.75 2.27
N ALA A 160 -11.94 -10.09 3.41
CA ALA A 160 -11.62 -10.73 4.69
C ALA A 160 -12.63 -11.80 5.13
N SER A 161 -13.90 -11.69 4.73
CA SER A 161 -14.94 -12.70 4.97
C SER A 161 -14.64 -14.07 4.35
N GLY A 162 -13.78 -14.13 3.35
CA GLY A 162 -13.32 -15.37 2.70
C GLY A 162 -11.99 -15.90 3.25
N VAL A 163 -11.38 -15.19 4.22
CA VAL A 163 -10.13 -15.60 4.86
C VAL A 163 -10.43 -16.32 6.18
N ALA A 164 -9.81 -17.48 6.39
CA ALA A 164 -10.04 -18.27 7.60
C ALA A 164 -9.55 -17.56 8.87
N ASP A 165 -10.30 -17.69 9.98
CA ASP A 165 -9.99 -17.03 11.26
C ASP A 165 -8.55 -17.23 11.76
N PRO A 166 -7.92 -18.44 11.69
CA PRO A 166 -6.53 -18.63 12.10
C PRO A 166 -5.51 -17.77 11.34
N ILE A 167 -5.86 -17.33 10.12
CA ILE A 167 -5.01 -16.44 9.31
C ILE A 167 -5.16 -15.00 9.78
N MET A 168 -6.33 -14.62 10.27
CA MET A 168 -6.61 -13.29 10.81
C MET A 168 -5.99 -13.06 12.20
N GLU A 169 -5.67 -14.15 12.90
CA GLU A 169 -5.06 -14.15 14.25
C GLU A 169 -3.53 -14.27 14.22
N ALA A 170 -2.94 -14.64 13.06
CA ALA A 170 -1.50 -14.83 12.89
C ALA A 170 -0.75 -13.51 12.76
#